data_af98d9609082b2be7da3a0386d53051a
#
_entry.id   af98d9609082b2be7da3a0386d53051a
#
_cell.length_a   1.000
_cell.length_b   1.000
_cell.length_c   1.000
_cell.angle_alpha   90.00
_cell.angle_beta   90.00
_cell.angle_gamma   90.00
#
_symmetry.space_group_name_H-M   'P 1'
#
loop_
_entity.id
_entity.type
_entity.pdbx_description
1 polymer ?
#
loop_
_entity_poly.entity_id
_entity_poly.type
_entity_poly.pdbx_seq_one_letter_code
_entity_poly.pdbx_strand_id
1 'polypeptide(L)'
;MKERKYYPTLSELIDRLSIVQLKEVFIPEHKSEYAQEISDIVHDIQMYLENTKEPITAETIRAIVVLSQMNLHIWHNESNYRKGIKDGNNLELTHGLNGIRNTAKNKIQEVMGGRKDYKIDCLAADIIVTGKQIGRAHV
;
A
#
# COMPACT_ATOMS: atom_id res chain seq x y z
N MET A 1 19.96 22.39 5.37
CA MET A 1 18.88 21.54 4.87
C MET A 1 17.88 21.27 6.01
N LYS A 2 16.63 21.45 5.72
CA LYS A 2 15.61 21.21 6.73
C LYS A 2 15.37 19.72 6.92
N GLU A 3 15.22 19.33 8.16
CA GLU A 3 14.86 17.97 8.53
C GLU A 3 13.41 17.71 8.14
N ARG A 4 13.12 16.51 7.67
CA ARG A 4 11.75 16.13 7.34
C ARG A 4 10.96 15.95 8.62
N LYS A 5 9.76 16.50 8.65
CA LYS A 5 8.88 16.39 9.82
C LYS A 5 8.00 15.14 9.78
N TYR A 6 7.75 14.62 8.60
CA TYR A 6 6.89 13.44 8.45
C TYR A 6 7.67 12.36 7.75
N TYR A 7 7.75 11.23 8.42
CA TYR A 7 8.43 10.06 7.87
C TYR A 7 7.38 8.99 7.56
N PRO A 8 7.58 8.19 6.52
CA PRO A 8 6.64 7.13 6.23
C PRO A 8 6.62 6.10 7.37
N THR A 9 5.46 5.51 7.59
CA THR A 9 5.31 4.41 8.53
C THR A 9 5.82 3.13 7.88
N LEU A 10 6.00 2.09 8.69
CA LEU A 10 6.39 0.78 8.14
C LEU A 10 5.35 0.28 7.14
N SER A 11 4.06 0.45 7.44
CA SER A 11 3.03 -0.02 6.51
C SER A 11 3.04 0.74 5.20
N GLU A 12 3.36 2.02 5.23
CA GLU A 12 3.50 2.80 4.00
C GLU A 12 4.69 2.35 3.17
N LEU A 13 5.80 2.03 3.83
CA LEU A 13 6.98 1.52 3.13
C LEU A 13 6.70 0.16 2.48
N ILE A 14 6.02 -0.72 3.19
CA ILE A 14 5.67 -2.04 2.66
C ILE A 14 4.68 -1.90 1.48
N ASP A 15 3.70 -1.02 1.63
CA ASP A 15 2.74 -0.76 0.55
C ASP A 15 3.47 -0.27 -0.70
N ARG A 16 4.36 0.71 -0.53
CA ARG A 16 5.15 1.24 -1.64
C ARG A 16 6.04 0.18 -2.26
N LEU A 17 6.66 -0.65 -1.43
CA LEU A 17 7.50 -1.75 -1.93
C LEU A 17 6.70 -2.65 -2.85
N SER A 18 5.49 -3.05 -2.45
CA SER A 18 4.69 -3.95 -3.27
C SER A 18 4.31 -3.31 -4.61
N ILE A 19 4.05 -2.02 -4.62
CA ILE A 19 3.69 -1.31 -5.85
C ILE A 19 4.89 -1.15 -6.77
N VAL A 20 6.04 -0.74 -6.24
CA VAL A 20 7.24 -0.57 -7.06
C VAL A 20 7.72 -1.92 -7.60
N GLN A 21 7.51 -3.00 -6.83
CA GLN A 21 7.82 -4.34 -7.30
C GLN A 21 6.98 -4.70 -8.52
N LEU A 22 5.70 -4.32 -8.54
CA LEU A 22 4.87 -4.53 -9.71
C LEU A 22 5.39 -3.73 -10.91
N LYS A 23 5.80 -2.51 -10.68
CA LYS A 23 6.36 -1.68 -11.74
C LYS A 23 7.63 -2.29 -12.32
N GLU A 24 8.50 -2.80 -11.47
CA GLU A 24 9.73 -3.44 -11.94
C GLU A 24 9.43 -4.62 -12.86
N VAL A 25 8.42 -5.39 -12.51
CA VAL A 25 8.06 -6.58 -13.30
C VAL A 25 7.33 -6.21 -14.59
N PHE A 26 6.41 -5.25 -14.52
CA PHE A 26 5.50 -4.99 -15.64
C PHE A 26 5.86 -3.79 -16.50
N ILE A 27 6.85 -3.00 -16.11
CA ILE A 27 7.29 -1.83 -16.89
C ILE A 27 8.80 -1.95 -17.12
N PRO A 28 9.21 -2.75 -18.13
CA PRO A 28 10.63 -3.02 -18.31
C PRO A 28 11.47 -1.82 -18.74
N GLU A 29 10.84 -0.79 -19.29
CA GLU A 29 11.55 0.40 -19.79
C GLU A 29 12.32 1.13 -18.70
N HIS A 30 11.84 1.06 -17.46
CA HIS A 30 12.43 1.78 -16.32
C HIS A 30 12.89 0.83 -15.21
N LYS A 31 13.24 -0.39 -15.59
CA LYS A 31 13.56 -1.44 -14.62
C LYS A 31 14.68 -1.05 -13.66
N SER A 32 15.74 -0.43 -14.18
CA SER A 32 16.87 -0.05 -13.34
C SER A 32 16.49 1.02 -12.31
N GLU A 33 15.62 1.94 -12.70
CA GLU A 33 15.15 2.98 -11.79
C GLU A 33 14.28 2.39 -10.69
N TYR A 34 13.41 1.44 -11.02
CA TYR A 34 12.60 0.76 -10.02
C TYR A 34 13.44 -0.12 -9.11
N ALA A 35 14.47 -0.78 -9.65
CA ALA A 35 15.37 -1.57 -8.83
C ALA A 35 16.08 -0.69 -7.79
N GLN A 36 16.48 0.51 -8.17
CA GLN A 36 17.10 1.45 -7.23
C GLN A 36 16.10 1.90 -6.17
N GLU A 37 14.88 2.21 -6.58
CA GLU A 37 13.84 2.61 -5.64
C GLU A 37 13.55 1.49 -4.65
N ILE A 38 13.47 0.25 -5.12
CA ILE A 38 13.28 -0.92 -4.26
C ILE A 38 14.41 -1.04 -3.25
N SER A 39 15.65 -0.87 -3.72
CA SER A 39 16.80 -0.93 -2.83
C SER A 39 16.71 0.11 -1.71
N ASP A 40 16.29 1.32 -2.05
CA ASP A 40 16.13 2.39 -1.06
C ASP A 40 15.02 2.08 -0.06
N ILE A 41 13.90 1.55 -0.54
CA ILE A 41 12.78 1.19 0.33
C ILE A 41 13.18 0.06 1.28
N VAL A 42 13.86 -0.95 0.75
CA VAL A 42 14.32 -2.09 1.57
C VAL A 42 15.29 -1.60 2.65
N HIS A 43 16.17 -0.67 2.30
CA HIS A 43 17.08 -0.07 3.27
C HIS A 43 16.29 0.60 4.40
N ASP A 44 15.28 1.37 4.06
CA ASP A 44 14.48 2.08 5.05
C ASP A 44 13.67 1.11 5.92
N ILE A 45 13.12 0.06 5.32
CA ILE A 45 12.42 -0.98 6.08
C ILE A 45 13.39 -1.65 7.07
N GLN A 46 14.60 -1.96 6.62
CA GLN A 46 15.60 -2.59 7.50
C GLN A 46 15.92 -1.68 8.67
N MET A 47 16.11 -0.39 8.44
CA MET A 47 16.35 0.56 9.51
C MET A 47 15.20 0.59 10.51
N TYR A 48 13.97 0.54 9.99
CA TYR A 48 12.79 0.51 10.87
C TYR A 48 12.80 -0.73 11.75
N LEU A 49 13.06 -1.90 11.15
CA LEU A 49 13.05 -3.16 11.89
C LEU A 49 14.15 -3.22 12.93
N GLU A 50 15.31 -2.60 12.67
CA GLU A 50 16.40 -2.56 13.63
C GLU A 50 16.09 -1.68 14.84
N ASN A 51 15.18 -0.74 14.68
CA ASN A 51 14.84 0.22 15.72
C ASN A 51 13.51 -0.06 16.42
N THR A 52 12.80 -1.08 16.02
CA THR A 52 11.55 -1.46 16.66
C THR A 52 11.78 -2.64 17.59
N LYS A 53 11.00 -2.70 18.66
CA LYS A 53 11.02 -3.83 19.58
C LYS A 53 9.96 -4.87 19.25
N GLU A 54 9.06 -4.53 18.32
CA GLU A 54 7.98 -5.43 17.97
C GLU A 54 8.46 -6.49 17.00
N PRO A 55 8.29 -7.76 17.32
CA PRO A 55 8.68 -8.82 16.39
C PRO A 55 7.70 -8.93 15.23
N ILE A 56 8.20 -9.44 14.11
CA ILE A 56 7.33 -9.77 12.99
C ILE A 56 6.62 -11.07 13.34
N THR A 57 5.29 -11.03 13.33
CA THR A 57 4.48 -12.20 13.65
C THR A 57 3.89 -12.81 12.38
N ALA A 58 3.36 -14.03 12.50
CA ALA A 58 2.66 -14.66 11.39
C ALA A 58 1.48 -13.82 10.93
N GLU A 59 0.82 -13.14 11.85
CA GLU A 59 -0.30 -12.26 11.53
C GLU A 59 0.15 -11.07 10.68
N THR A 60 1.31 -10.49 11.01
CA THR A 60 1.90 -9.42 10.21
C THR A 60 2.25 -9.91 8.80
N ILE A 61 2.84 -11.09 8.71
CA ILE A 61 3.18 -11.67 7.40
C ILE A 61 1.92 -11.87 6.57
N ARG A 62 0.85 -12.40 7.17
CA ARG A 62 -0.40 -12.57 6.46
C ARG A 62 -0.95 -11.24 5.95
N ALA A 63 -0.88 -10.20 6.77
CA ALA A 63 -1.34 -8.87 6.36
C ALA A 63 -0.53 -8.34 5.18
N ILE A 64 0.79 -8.57 5.19
CA ILE A 64 1.66 -8.19 4.07
C ILE A 64 1.26 -8.91 2.78
N VAL A 65 0.97 -10.20 2.88
CA VAL A 65 0.54 -10.99 1.73
C VAL A 65 -0.77 -10.44 1.17
N VAL A 66 -1.75 -10.18 2.04
CA VAL A 66 -3.03 -9.62 1.61
C VAL A 66 -2.83 -8.27 0.93
N LEU A 67 -2.03 -7.41 1.54
CA LEU A 67 -1.74 -6.09 0.97
C LEU A 67 -1.15 -6.21 -0.44
N SER A 68 -0.17 -7.08 -0.60
CA SER A 68 0.50 -7.27 -1.88
C SER A 68 -0.44 -7.82 -2.95
N GLN A 69 -1.30 -8.77 -2.58
CA GLN A 69 -2.27 -9.35 -3.49
C GLN A 69 -3.32 -8.31 -3.91
N MET A 70 -3.76 -7.49 -2.97
CA MET A 70 -4.74 -6.46 -3.29
C MET A 70 -4.13 -5.40 -4.21
N ASN A 71 -2.89 -5.01 -3.97
CA ASN A 71 -2.21 -4.07 -4.85
C ASN A 71 -2.07 -4.63 -6.27
N LEU A 72 -1.80 -5.91 -6.41
CA LEU A 72 -1.73 -6.55 -7.73
C LEU A 72 -3.09 -6.47 -8.44
N HIS A 73 -4.15 -6.82 -7.75
CA HIS A 73 -5.49 -6.77 -8.33
C HIS A 73 -5.91 -5.36 -8.71
N ILE A 74 -5.64 -4.39 -7.84
CA ILE A 74 -5.96 -3.00 -8.11
C ILE A 74 -5.19 -2.50 -9.34
N TRP A 75 -3.90 -2.81 -9.39
CA TRP A 75 -3.05 -2.47 -10.52
C TRP A 75 -3.63 -3.02 -11.83
N HIS A 76 -3.99 -4.28 -11.82
CA HIS A 76 -4.51 -4.95 -13.00
C HIS A 76 -5.84 -4.37 -13.44
N ASN A 77 -6.75 -4.12 -12.50
CA ASN A 77 -8.06 -3.56 -12.81
C ASN A 77 -7.95 -2.14 -13.34
N GLU A 78 -7.10 -1.32 -12.74
CA GLU A 78 -6.89 0.04 -13.22
C GLU A 78 -6.25 0.05 -14.61
N SER A 79 -5.31 -0.85 -14.86
CA SER A 79 -4.66 -0.98 -16.15
C SER A 79 -5.69 -1.35 -17.23
N ASN A 80 -6.55 -2.31 -16.93
CA ASN A 80 -7.61 -2.71 -17.86
C ASN A 80 -8.58 -1.58 -18.13
N TYR A 81 -8.97 -0.86 -17.11
CA TYR A 81 -9.90 0.26 -17.26
C TYR A 81 -9.30 1.34 -18.16
N ARG A 82 -8.02 1.68 -17.97
CA ARG A 82 -7.33 2.66 -18.80
C ARG A 82 -7.18 2.20 -20.25
N LYS A 83 -7.10 0.90 -20.48
CA LYS A 83 -7.03 0.34 -21.83
C LYS A 83 -8.39 0.28 -22.52
N GLY A 84 -9.44 0.73 -21.85
CA GLY A 84 -10.78 0.71 -22.42
C GLY A 84 -11.48 -0.64 -22.30
N ILE A 85 -10.91 -1.59 -21.58
CA ILE A 85 -11.59 -2.85 -21.28
C ILE A 85 -12.58 -2.55 -20.16
N LYS A 86 -13.78 -2.20 -20.57
CA LYS A 86 -14.82 -1.78 -19.62
C LYS A 86 -15.67 -2.97 -19.24
N ASP A 87 -15.25 -3.63 -18.21
CA ASP A 87 -16.14 -4.47 -17.45
C ASP A 87 -16.92 -3.51 -16.53
N GLY A 88 -18.22 -3.62 -16.47
CA GLY A 88 -19.05 -2.71 -15.70
C GLY A 88 -18.71 -2.66 -14.22
N ASN A 89 -17.94 -3.63 -13.71
CA ASN A 89 -17.63 -3.73 -12.30
C ASN A 89 -16.18 -3.33 -11.97
N ASN A 90 -15.36 -2.94 -12.95
CA ASN A 90 -13.94 -2.69 -12.70
C ASN A 90 -13.69 -1.60 -11.68
N LEU A 91 -14.40 -0.49 -11.77
CA LEU A 91 -14.21 0.63 -10.85
C LEU A 91 -14.72 0.28 -9.46
N GLU A 92 -15.87 -0.34 -9.39
CA GLU A 92 -16.47 -0.77 -8.12
C GLU A 92 -15.59 -1.80 -7.43
N LEU A 93 -15.07 -2.77 -8.19
CA LEU A 93 -14.16 -3.76 -7.66
C LEU A 93 -12.89 -3.11 -7.14
N THR A 94 -12.34 -2.13 -7.85
CA THR A 94 -11.15 -1.41 -7.41
C THR A 94 -11.40 -0.73 -6.07
N HIS A 95 -12.56 -0.11 -5.89
CA HIS A 95 -12.89 0.52 -4.61
C HIS A 95 -12.99 -0.49 -3.48
N GLY A 96 -13.59 -1.66 -3.73
CA GLY A 96 -13.67 -2.72 -2.74
C GLY A 96 -12.30 -3.25 -2.36
N LEU A 97 -11.43 -3.44 -3.35
CA LEU A 97 -10.07 -3.91 -3.12
C LEU A 97 -9.26 -2.89 -2.34
N ASN A 98 -9.47 -1.59 -2.59
CA ASN A 98 -8.82 -0.54 -1.82
C ASN A 98 -9.21 -0.60 -0.35
N GLY A 99 -10.46 -0.93 -0.05
CA GLY A 99 -10.91 -1.11 1.33
C GLY A 99 -10.18 -2.24 2.02
N ILE A 100 -10.04 -3.38 1.35
CA ILE A 100 -9.31 -4.52 1.88
C ILE A 100 -7.83 -4.16 2.06
N ARG A 101 -7.26 -3.48 1.08
CA ARG A 101 -5.86 -3.04 1.15
C ARG A 101 -5.61 -2.15 2.37
N ASN A 102 -6.51 -1.20 2.61
CA ASN A 102 -6.36 -0.28 3.74
C ASN A 102 -6.49 -1.02 5.06
N THR A 103 -7.38 -2.00 5.14
CA THR A 103 -7.49 -2.84 6.33
C THR A 103 -6.18 -3.58 6.61
N ALA A 104 -5.55 -4.13 5.58
CA ALA A 104 -4.28 -4.82 5.72
C ALA A 104 -3.17 -3.87 6.19
N LYS A 105 -3.11 -2.66 5.61
CA LYS A 105 -2.15 -1.64 6.03
C LYS A 105 -2.33 -1.28 7.50
N ASN A 106 -3.56 -1.08 7.92
CA ASN A 106 -3.86 -0.72 9.30
C ASN A 106 -3.48 -1.85 10.26
N LYS A 107 -3.65 -3.10 9.83
CA LYS A 107 -3.27 -4.25 10.63
C LYS A 107 -1.75 -4.31 10.84
N ILE A 108 -0.99 -4.07 9.80
CA ILE A 108 0.47 -4.02 9.90
C ILE A 108 0.89 -2.94 10.88
N GLN A 109 0.29 -1.75 10.74
CA GLN A 109 0.62 -0.61 11.59
C GLN A 109 0.28 -0.87 13.04
N GLU A 110 -0.87 -1.50 13.30
CA GLU A 110 -1.32 -1.83 14.64
C GLU A 110 -0.40 -2.84 15.32
N VAL A 111 -0.05 -3.91 14.59
CA VAL A 111 0.74 -5.01 15.16
C VAL A 111 2.20 -4.60 15.36
N MET A 112 2.74 -3.79 14.47
CA MET A 112 4.15 -3.38 14.57
C MET A 112 4.37 -2.21 15.52
N GLY A 113 3.32 -1.75 16.20
CA GLY A 113 3.47 -0.76 17.26
C GLY A 113 3.79 0.65 16.82
N GLY A 114 3.67 0.93 15.55
CA GLY A 114 3.86 2.28 15.06
C GLY A 114 2.65 3.15 15.39
N ARG A 115 2.79 4.46 15.21
CA ARG A 115 1.66 5.32 15.41
C ARG A 115 0.59 5.04 14.36
N LYS A 116 -0.65 5.20 14.76
CA LYS A 116 -1.76 5.14 13.81
C LYS A 116 -1.64 6.32 12.86
N ASP A 117 -1.82 6.05 11.59
CA ASP A 117 -1.72 7.11 10.61
C ASP A 117 -3.08 7.76 10.41
N TYR A 118 -3.28 8.86 11.08
CA TYR A 118 -4.53 9.59 10.99
C TYR A 118 -4.79 10.20 9.63
N LYS A 119 -3.76 10.32 8.81
CA LYS A 119 -3.94 10.80 7.45
C LYS A 119 -4.79 9.83 6.63
N ILE A 120 -4.63 8.55 6.91
CA ILE A 120 -5.41 7.53 6.22
C ILE A 120 -6.88 7.67 6.58
N ASP A 121 -7.12 8.00 7.83
CA ASP A 121 -8.48 8.18 8.31
C ASP A 121 -9.08 9.48 7.84
N CYS A 122 -8.22 10.39 7.62
CA CYS A 122 -8.71 11.61 7.04
C CYS A 122 -9.21 11.32 5.65
N LEU A 123 -8.89 11.08 5.65
CA LEU A 123 -9.15 11.06 4.68
C LEU A 123 -9.37 11.46 3.88
N ALA A 124 -9.15 11.67 4.07
CA ALA A 124 -9.13 11.86 3.07
C ALA A 124 -8.88 11.13 2.16
N ALA A 125 -8.71 10.86 2.36
CA ALA A 125 -8.50 10.19 1.86
C ALA A 125 -9.29 9.35 1.67
N ASP A 126 -9.61 9.60 2.08
CA ASP A 126 -10.29 9.00 2.07
C ASP A 126 -11.11 9.08 1.83
N ILE A 127 -11.31 9.55 1.98
CA ILE A 127 -11.93 9.45 1.86
C ILE A 127 -12.13 9.53 1.34
N ILE A 128 -11.94 9.83 1.22
CA ILE A 128 -12.12 9.51 0.91
C ILE A 128 -12.21 9.13 0.59
N VAL A 129 -12.31 9.37 0.58
CA VAL A 129 -12.54 8.59 0.54
C VAL A 129 -13.07 8.33 0.57
N THR A 130 -13.35 8.68 0.67
CA THR A 130 -13.98 7.99 0.85
C THR A 130 -14.52 7.83 0.89
N GLY A 131 -14.83 8.38 0.79
CA GLY A 131 -15.37 7.78 0.82
C GLY A 131 -15.78 7.62 0.99
N LYS A 132 -16.01 7.96 1.06
CA LYS A 132 -16.38 7.45 1.28
C LYS A 132 -16.53 6.88 1.35
N GLN A 133 -16.47 7.03 1.26
CA GLN A 133 -16.60 6.24 1.28
C GLN A 133 -16.82 5.70 1.20
N ILE A 134 -16.86 5.89 1.08
CA ILE A 134 -16.97 5.09 1.06
C ILE A 134 -17.31 4.50 1.25
N GLY A 135 -17.37 4.62 1.10
CA GLY A 135 -17.58 3.71 1.19
C GLY A 135 -17.72 3.17 1.40
N ARG A 136 -17.99 3.08 1.37
CA ARG A 136 -18.09 2.35 1.53
C ARG A 136 -18.08 1.55 1.39
N ALA A 137 -18.01 1.38 1.15
CA ALA A 137 -17.93 0.60 1.05
C ALA A 137 -17.85 0.02 0.97
N HIS A 138 -18.03 -0.31 0.80
CA HIS A 138 -17.84 -0.83 0.87
C HIS A 138 -17.69 -1.65 0.70
N VAL A 139 -17.86 -1.97 0.49
CA VAL A 139 -17.88 -3.02 0.44
C VAL A 139 -17.65 -3.59 1.05
#